data_6fae9cfc456bf594f02a3d2aa7e7991e
#
_entry.id   6fae9cfc456bf594f02a3d2aa7e7991e
#
_cell.length_a   1.000
_cell.length_b   1.000
_cell.length_c   1.000
_cell.angle_alpha   90.00
_cell.angle_beta   90.00
_cell.angle_gamma   90.00
#
_symmetry.space_group_name_H-M   'P 1'
#
loop_
_entity.id
_entity.type
_entity.pdbx_description
1 polymer ?
#
loop_
_entity_poly.entity_id
_entity_poly.type
_entity_poly.pdbx_seq_one_letter_code
_entity_poly.pdbx_strand_id
1 'polypeptide(L)'
;MSEPKITITIDDQEYKVNSGQMLIEATDQLGIHIPRFCYHEKLSIVANCRMCLVEIENSTNALPACATEVSEGMVVKTTSKNAELAQQATMEFLLINHPLDCPICDQGGECELQDLAYSHGRNESRFEIKKRTLPDVNLGPLISTDMTRCILCTRCVRFGTEIAGLPERSEEHTSELQSHLNL
;
A
#
# COMPACT_ATOMS: atom_id res chain seq x y z
N MET A 1 20.36 -4.31 -24.95
CA MET A 1 20.40 -5.78 -24.71
C MET A 1 19.06 -6.13 -24.09
N SER A 2 18.29 -7.04 -24.68
CA SER A 2 17.02 -7.47 -24.08
C SER A 2 17.30 -8.23 -22.79
N GLU A 3 16.67 -7.84 -21.72
CA GLU A 3 16.74 -8.58 -20.44
C GLU A 3 16.32 -10.02 -20.65
N PRO A 4 16.95 -10.99 -19.98
CA PRO A 4 16.56 -12.39 -20.06
C PRO A 4 15.13 -12.55 -19.55
N LYS A 5 14.31 -13.28 -20.30
CA LYS A 5 12.93 -13.60 -19.89
C LYS A 5 12.92 -14.89 -19.09
N ILE A 6 12.14 -14.88 -18.03
CA ILE A 6 11.86 -16.03 -17.16
C ILE A 6 10.37 -16.39 -17.23
N THR A 7 10.04 -17.62 -16.88
CA THR A 7 8.66 -18.12 -16.83
C THR A 7 8.17 -18.15 -15.38
N ILE A 8 7.03 -17.55 -15.12
CA ILE A 8 6.33 -17.61 -13.83
C ILE A 8 4.88 -18.04 -14.06
N THR A 9 4.25 -18.57 -13.02
CA THR A 9 2.83 -18.94 -13.04
C THR A 9 2.08 -17.99 -12.12
N ILE A 10 1.04 -17.32 -12.62
CA ILE A 10 0.16 -16.46 -11.82
C ILE A 10 -1.27 -16.96 -12.00
N ASP A 11 -1.94 -17.29 -10.90
CA ASP A 11 -3.31 -17.79 -10.87
C ASP A 11 -3.54 -18.91 -11.90
N ASP A 12 -2.66 -19.90 -11.87
CA ASP A 12 -2.64 -21.10 -12.73
C ASP A 12 -2.37 -20.84 -14.24
N GLN A 13 -1.92 -19.64 -14.61
CA GLN A 13 -1.52 -19.30 -15.98
C GLN A 13 -0.02 -18.99 -16.06
N GLU A 14 0.64 -19.52 -17.11
CA GLU A 14 2.07 -19.24 -17.33
C GLU A 14 2.28 -17.95 -18.10
N TYR A 15 3.24 -17.15 -17.64
CA TYR A 15 3.63 -15.87 -18.23
C TYR A 15 5.15 -15.78 -18.37
N LYS A 16 5.59 -15.11 -19.46
CA LYS A 16 7.00 -14.76 -19.66
C LYS A 16 7.23 -13.31 -19.28
N VAL A 17 8.03 -13.08 -18.26
CA VAL A 17 8.34 -11.76 -17.68
C VAL A 17 9.84 -11.49 -17.74
N ASN A 18 10.25 -10.24 -17.55
CA ASN A 18 11.67 -9.90 -17.51
C ASN A 18 12.26 -10.31 -16.16
N SER A 19 13.48 -10.84 -16.18
CA SER A 19 14.20 -11.16 -14.96
C SER A 19 14.60 -9.89 -14.21
N GLY A 20 14.61 -9.94 -12.88
CA GLY A 20 15.08 -8.83 -12.03
C GLY A 20 14.03 -7.75 -11.75
N GLN A 21 12.81 -7.84 -12.31
CA GLN A 21 11.73 -6.91 -11.96
C GLN A 21 10.97 -7.36 -10.71
N MET A 22 10.26 -6.43 -10.08
CA MET A 22 9.37 -6.77 -8.97
C MET A 22 8.08 -7.43 -9.49
N LEU A 23 7.53 -8.33 -8.69
CA LEU A 23 6.31 -9.06 -9.06
C LEU A 23 5.15 -8.12 -9.40
N ILE A 24 5.01 -7.00 -8.68
CA ILE A 24 3.97 -5.99 -8.93
C ILE A 24 4.13 -5.33 -10.32
N GLU A 25 5.37 -5.12 -10.78
CA GLU A 25 5.65 -4.57 -12.11
C GLU A 25 5.32 -5.57 -13.21
N ALA A 26 5.65 -6.84 -12.96
CA ALA A 26 5.31 -7.93 -13.85
C ALA A 26 3.79 -8.07 -14.02
N THR A 27 3.05 -8.06 -12.91
CA THR A 27 1.58 -8.15 -12.93
C THR A 27 0.92 -6.94 -13.59
N ASP A 28 1.43 -5.73 -13.39
CA ASP A 28 0.93 -4.51 -14.06
C ASP A 28 1.10 -4.60 -15.58
N GLN A 29 2.25 -5.06 -16.07
CA GLN A 29 2.51 -5.26 -17.50
C GLN A 29 1.59 -6.31 -18.13
N LEU A 30 1.14 -7.28 -17.34
CA LEU A 30 0.21 -8.33 -17.75
C LEU A 30 -1.27 -7.93 -17.61
N GLY A 31 -1.55 -6.76 -17.06
CA GLY A 31 -2.91 -6.30 -16.77
C GLY A 31 -3.57 -6.99 -15.57
N ILE A 32 -2.78 -7.64 -14.72
CA ILE A 32 -3.23 -8.28 -13.47
C ILE A 32 -3.09 -7.26 -12.35
N HIS A 33 -4.22 -6.80 -11.83
CA HIS A 33 -4.23 -5.78 -10.79
C HIS A 33 -4.02 -6.41 -9.39
N ILE A 34 -2.96 -5.99 -8.68
CA ILE A 34 -2.74 -6.27 -7.27
C ILE A 34 -3.03 -5.01 -6.45
N PRO A 35 -3.91 -5.07 -5.41
CA PRO A 35 -4.26 -3.92 -4.59
C PRO A 35 -3.05 -3.34 -3.87
N ARG A 36 -2.95 -2.01 -3.77
CA ARG A 36 -1.78 -1.32 -3.20
C ARG A 36 -2.10 0.09 -2.73
N PHE A 37 -1.31 0.63 -1.79
CA PHE A 37 -1.35 2.04 -1.40
C PHE A 37 0.02 2.70 -1.49
N CYS A 38 1.06 2.11 -0.88
CA CYS A 38 2.36 2.78 -0.80
C CYS A 38 3.18 2.70 -2.11
N TYR A 39 3.01 1.64 -2.90
CA TYR A 39 3.75 1.47 -4.15
C TYR A 39 3.30 2.48 -5.21
N HIS A 40 4.28 3.02 -5.94
CA HIS A 40 4.10 3.80 -7.16
C HIS A 40 5.32 3.58 -8.06
N GLU A 41 5.10 3.39 -9.36
CA GLU A 41 6.15 3.06 -10.35
C GLU A 41 7.34 4.05 -10.40
N LYS A 42 7.11 5.31 -10.01
CA LYS A 42 8.09 6.40 -10.06
C LYS A 42 8.69 6.76 -8.71
N LEU A 43 8.41 5.98 -7.68
CA LEU A 43 8.92 6.20 -6.33
C LEU A 43 9.65 4.95 -5.83
N SER A 44 10.61 5.13 -4.94
CA SER A 44 11.31 4.03 -4.28
C SER A 44 10.32 3.07 -3.59
N ILE A 45 10.69 1.80 -3.51
CA ILE A 45 9.88 0.76 -2.88
C ILE A 45 10.07 0.85 -1.37
N VAL A 46 8.97 0.91 -0.61
CA VAL A 46 8.99 0.98 0.85
C VAL A 46 8.28 -0.21 1.52
N ALA A 47 7.38 -0.90 0.81
CA ALA A 47 6.65 -2.09 1.27
C ALA A 47 5.95 -1.96 2.63
N ASN A 48 5.51 -0.76 3.04
CA ASN A 48 4.98 -0.49 4.38
C ASN A 48 3.47 -0.74 4.51
N CYS A 49 2.66 -0.52 3.46
CA CYS A 49 1.19 -0.64 3.57
C CYS A 49 0.70 -2.08 3.64
N ARG A 50 1.46 -3.04 3.15
CA ARG A 50 1.11 -4.48 3.12
C ARG A 50 -0.18 -4.83 2.38
N MET A 51 -0.74 -3.94 1.58
CA MET A 51 -1.96 -4.23 0.84
C MET A 51 -1.72 -5.18 -0.34
N CYS A 52 -0.51 -5.18 -0.92
CA CYS A 52 -0.13 -6.01 -2.06
C CYS A 52 0.37 -7.42 -1.68
N LEU A 53 -0.10 -7.97 -0.56
CA LEU A 53 0.25 -9.33 -0.14
C LEU A 53 -0.37 -10.36 -1.08
N VAL A 54 0.47 -11.30 -1.56
CA VAL A 54 0.10 -12.43 -2.40
C VAL A 54 0.68 -13.71 -1.82
N GLU A 55 0.08 -14.85 -2.16
CA GLU A 55 0.63 -16.16 -1.79
C GLU A 55 1.63 -16.61 -2.86
N ILE A 56 2.79 -17.07 -2.42
CA ILE A 56 3.82 -17.65 -3.28
C ILE A 56 4.03 -19.09 -2.82
N GLU A 57 4.02 -20.02 -3.76
CA GLU A 57 4.25 -21.43 -3.46
C GLU A 57 5.59 -21.62 -2.73
N ASN A 58 5.64 -22.53 -1.77
CA ASN A 58 6.77 -22.78 -0.88
C ASN A 58 7.11 -21.62 0.10
N SER A 59 6.31 -20.55 0.16
CA SER A 59 6.39 -19.56 1.22
C SER A 59 5.37 -19.85 2.32
N THR A 60 5.80 -19.77 3.58
CA THR A 60 4.90 -19.96 4.74
C THR A 60 3.98 -18.76 4.97
N ASN A 61 4.36 -17.58 4.45
CA ASN A 61 3.65 -16.33 4.66
C ASN A 61 3.35 -15.66 3.31
N ALA A 62 2.28 -14.88 3.26
CA ALA A 62 2.02 -13.98 2.15
C ALA A 62 3.13 -12.93 2.04
N LEU A 63 3.62 -12.67 0.83
CA LEU A 63 4.71 -11.75 0.54
C LEU A 63 4.21 -10.51 -0.20
N PRO A 64 4.82 -9.33 0.03
CA PRO A 64 4.43 -8.10 -0.64
C PRO A 64 4.94 -8.09 -2.10
N ALA A 65 4.04 -8.11 -3.06
CA ALA A 65 4.38 -8.12 -4.49
C ALA A 65 5.26 -6.96 -4.92
N CYS A 66 5.15 -5.80 -4.26
CA CYS A 66 5.97 -4.62 -4.56
C CYS A 66 7.45 -4.76 -4.16
N ALA A 67 7.79 -5.71 -3.29
CA ALA A 67 9.15 -5.93 -2.79
C ALA A 67 9.61 -7.39 -2.96
N THR A 68 8.96 -8.13 -3.83
CA THR A 68 9.32 -9.51 -4.16
C THR A 68 9.76 -9.55 -5.62
N GLU A 69 11.03 -9.88 -5.84
CA GLU A 69 11.60 -10.03 -7.18
C GLU A 69 11.13 -11.34 -7.80
N VAL A 70 10.82 -11.31 -9.10
CA VAL A 70 10.41 -12.50 -9.83
C VAL A 70 11.59 -13.47 -10.04
N SER A 71 11.32 -14.77 -9.93
CA SER A 71 12.31 -15.83 -10.17
C SER A 71 11.75 -16.92 -11.08
N GLU A 72 12.63 -17.62 -11.79
CA GLU A 72 12.23 -18.71 -12.69
C GLU A 72 11.42 -19.78 -11.95
N GLY A 73 10.29 -20.16 -12.53
CA GLY A 73 9.40 -21.16 -11.97
C GLY A 73 8.58 -20.70 -10.75
N MET A 74 8.57 -19.39 -10.42
CA MET A 74 7.77 -18.86 -9.32
C MET A 74 6.28 -19.10 -9.59
N VAL A 75 5.55 -19.63 -8.60
CA VAL A 75 4.11 -19.82 -8.64
C VAL A 75 3.44 -18.87 -7.65
N VAL A 76 2.59 -17.99 -8.16
CA VAL A 76 1.93 -16.91 -7.42
C VAL A 76 0.42 -17.08 -7.48
N LYS A 77 -0.25 -16.88 -6.36
CA LYS A 77 -1.70 -16.83 -6.26
C LYS A 77 -2.13 -15.48 -5.69
N THR A 78 -2.81 -14.70 -6.51
CA THR A 78 -3.26 -13.35 -6.13
C THR A 78 -4.61 -13.36 -5.44
N THR A 79 -5.43 -14.38 -5.71
CA THR A 79 -6.81 -14.55 -5.21
C THR A 79 -7.00 -15.77 -4.33
N SER A 80 -5.89 -16.31 -3.75
CA SER A 80 -6.01 -17.39 -2.79
C SER A 80 -6.66 -16.91 -1.49
N LYS A 81 -7.25 -17.85 -0.75
CA LYS A 81 -7.85 -17.53 0.57
C LYS A 81 -6.85 -16.88 1.53
N ASN A 82 -5.57 -17.27 1.46
CA ASN A 82 -4.52 -16.68 2.30
C ASN A 82 -4.22 -15.24 1.88
N ALA A 83 -4.14 -14.96 0.58
CA ALA A 83 -3.95 -13.61 0.06
C ALA A 83 -5.16 -12.70 0.42
N GLU A 84 -6.38 -13.16 0.21
CA GLU A 84 -7.60 -12.45 0.56
C GLU A 84 -7.68 -12.12 2.06
N LEU A 85 -7.40 -13.09 2.93
CA LEU A 85 -7.39 -12.86 4.37
C LEU A 85 -6.30 -11.87 4.81
N ALA A 86 -5.12 -11.92 4.19
CA ALA A 86 -4.04 -10.99 4.47
C ALA A 86 -4.39 -9.56 4.04
N GLN A 87 -4.98 -9.39 2.85
CA GLN A 87 -5.46 -8.11 2.34
C GLN A 87 -6.61 -7.56 3.21
N GLN A 88 -7.56 -8.42 3.60
CA GLN A 88 -8.66 -8.05 4.49
C GLN A 88 -8.16 -7.59 5.87
N ALA A 89 -7.18 -8.29 6.45
CA ALA A 89 -6.56 -7.89 7.71
C ALA A 89 -5.85 -6.54 7.57
N THR A 90 -5.16 -6.31 6.45
CA THR A 90 -4.52 -5.01 6.17
C THR A 90 -5.55 -3.89 6.10
N MET A 91 -6.68 -4.10 5.42
CA MET A 91 -7.77 -3.12 5.38
C MET A 91 -8.34 -2.84 6.78
N GLU A 92 -8.53 -3.86 7.61
CA GLU A 92 -8.97 -3.66 9.00
C GLU A 92 -8.00 -2.75 9.77
N PHE A 93 -6.68 -2.97 9.66
CA PHE A 93 -5.67 -2.13 10.31
C PHE A 93 -5.71 -0.68 9.82
N LEU A 94 -5.86 -0.45 8.54
CA LEU A 94 -5.96 0.89 7.99
C LEU A 94 -7.24 1.61 8.44
N LEU A 95 -8.35 0.90 8.52
CA LEU A 95 -9.65 1.47 8.86
C LEU A 95 -9.90 1.61 10.37
N ILE A 96 -9.13 0.94 11.23
CA ILE A 96 -9.36 0.96 12.68
C ILE A 96 -9.35 2.39 13.26
N ASN A 97 -8.47 3.26 12.78
CA ASN A 97 -8.35 4.65 13.19
C ASN A 97 -8.80 5.66 12.12
N HIS A 98 -9.07 5.20 10.90
CA HIS A 98 -9.52 6.09 9.83
C HIS A 98 -10.89 6.69 10.17
N PRO A 99 -11.09 8.01 10.09
CA PRO A 99 -12.35 8.64 10.50
C PRO A 99 -13.48 8.30 9.52
N LEU A 100 -14.73 8.37 9.99
CA LEU A 100 -15.92 8.16 9.17
C LEU A 100 -16.37 9.46 8.48
N ASP A 101 -15.43 10.13 7.85
CA ASP A 101 -15.58 11.49 7.30
C ASP A 101 -15.82 11.49 5.78
N CYS A 102 -16.07 10.35 5.15
CA CYS A 102 -16.24 10.28 3.69
C CYS A 102 -17.19 11.34 3.11
N PRO A 103 -18.34 11.66 3.74
CA PRO A 103 -19.26 12.67 3.22
C PRO A 103 -18.71 14.11 3.20
N ILE A 104 -17.68 14.40 4.00
CA ILE A 104 -17.05 15.74 4.12
C ILE A 104 -15.57 15.71 3.72
N CYS A 105 -15.07 14.57 3.24
CA CYS A 105 -13.69 14.40 2.82
C CYS A 105 -13.53 14.81 1.36
N ASP A 106 -12.54 15.66 1.05
CA ASP A 106 -12.28 16.13 -0.32
C ASP A 106 -11.96 14.98 -1.30
N GLN A 107 -11.40 13.86 -0.80
CA GLN A 107 -11.11 12.65 -1.58
C GLN A 107 -12.34 11.74 -1.79
N GLY A 108 -13.47 12.02 -1.11
CA GLY A 108 -14.67 11.18 -1.17
C GLY A 108 -15.21 11.02 -2.59
N GLY A 109 -15.46 9.77 -3.03
CA GLY A 109 -15.93 9.44 -4.37
C GLY A 109 -14.84 9.15 -5.41
N GLU A 110 -13.59 9.50 -5.15
CA GLU A 110 -12.41 9.17 -5.99
C GLU A 110 -11.23 8.68 -5.12
N CYS A 111 -11.54 7.84 -4.14
CA CYS A 111 -10.63 7.41 -3.09
C CYS A 111 -10.25 5.94 -3.22
N GLU A 112 -8.96 5.66 -3.50
CA GLU A 112 -8.44 4.29 -3.54
C GLU A 112 -8.73 3.50 -2.25
N LEU A 113 -8.75 4.17 -1.07
CA LEU A 113 -9.08 3.52 0.20
C LEU A 113 -10.54 3.08 0.24
N GLN A 114 -11.48 3.89 -0.27
CA GLN A 114 -12.90 3.50 -0.36
C GLN A 114 -13.08 2.31 -1.30
N ASP A 115 -12.47 2.34 -2.48
CA ASP A 115 -12.61 1.29 -3.49
C ASP A 115 -12.04 -0.05 -2.98
N LEU A 116 -10.86 0.00 -2.34
CA LEU A 116 -10.25 -1.20 -1.77
C LEU A 116 -10.95 -1.66 -0.47
N ALA A 117 -11.53 -0.75 0.31
CA ALA A 117 -12.35 -1.12 1.46
C ALA A 117 -13.62 -1.85 1.03
N TYR A 118 -14.23 -1.43 -0.07
CA TYR A 118 -15.41 -2.09 -0.63
C TYR A 118 -15.08 -3.48 -1.20
N SER A 119 -13.96 -3.62 -1.91
CA SER A 119 -13.59 -4.88 -2.60
C SER A 119 -12.89 -5.89 -1.68
N HIS A 120 -12.12 -5.45 -0.69
CA HIS A 120 -11.28 -6.32 0.15
C HIS A 120 -11.58 -6.19 1.64
N GLY A 121 -12.34 -5.19 2.08
CA GLY A 121 -12.66 -4.95 3.48
C GLY A 121 -13.78 -5.83 4.03
N ARG A 122 -14.13 -5.59 5.29
CA ARG A 122 -15.32 -6.16 5.94
C ARG A 122 -16.48 -5.15 5.91
N ASN A 123 -17.68 -5.65 5.94
CA ASN A 123 -18.90 -4.82 5.98
C ASN A 123 -19.09 -4.12 7.33
N GLU A 124 -18.43 -4.62 8.39
CA GLU A 124 -18.55 -4.10 9.75
C GLU A 124 -17.20 -4.14 10.46
N SER A 125 -16.99 -3.24 11.43
CA SER A 125 -15.82 -3.24 12.28
C SER A 125 -16.01 -4.21 13.44
N ARG A 126 -14.98 -5.01 13.74
CA ARG A 126 -14.89 -5.83 14.96
C ARG A 126 -14.38 -5.03 16.16
N PHE A 127 -13.93 -3.81 15.95
CA PHE A 127 -13.28 -2.99 16.96
C PHE A 127 -14.22 -1.92 17.50
N GLU A 128 -14.51 -1.96 18.80
CA GLU A 128 -15.32 -0.99 19.53
C GLU A 128 -14.41 0.02 20.26
N ILE A 129 -13.46 0.62 19.54
CA ILE A 129 -12.54 1.60 20.11
C ILE A 129 -12.83 3.00 19.56
N LYS A 130 -12.54 4.01 20.38
CA LYS A 130 -12.59 5.40 19.91
C LYS A 130 -11.46 5.62 18.89
N LYS A 131 -11.82 6.10 17.70
CA LYS A 131 -10.85 6.43 16.66
C LYS A 131 -9.94 7.57 17.12
N ARG A 132 -8.65 7.46 16.77
CA ARG A 132 -7.63 8.46 17.07
C ARG A 132 -7.89 9.73 16.28
N THR A 133 -7.73 10.88 16.91
CA THR A 133 -7.72 12.21 16.26
C THR A 133 -6.34 12.80 16.41
N LEU A 134 -5.77 13.28 15.31
CA LEU A 134 -4.46 13.92 15.26
C LEU A 134 -4.61 15.40 14.90
N PRO A 135 -3.79 16.30 15.46
CA PRO A 135 -3.73 17.68 15.00
C PRO A 135 -3.14 17.75 13.59
N ASP A 136 -3.60 18.72 12.82
CA ASP A 136 -3.08 18.97 11.49
C ASP A 136 -1.73 19.68 11.55
N VAL A 137 -0.86 19.34 10.61
CA VAL A 137 0.45 19.96 10.47
C VAL A 137 0.32 21.20 9.57
N ASN A 138 0.86 22.34 10.03
CA ASN A 138 0.90 23.55 9.24
C ASN A 138 2.02 23.45 8.18
N LEU A 139 1.64 23.27 6.91
CA LEU A 139 2.55 23.22 5.76
C LEU A 139 2.56 24.53 4.96
N GLY A 140 2.19 25.64 5.58
CA GLY A 140 2.13 26.96 4.95
C GLY A 140 0.76 27.27 4.32
N PRO A 141 0.65 28.40 3.58
CA PRO A 141 -0.64 28.92 3.14
C PRO A 141 -1.24 28.19 1.92
N LEU A 142 -0.47 27.34 1.23
CA LEU A 142 -0.88 26.72 -0.04
C LEU A 142 -1.27 25.25 0.10
N ILE A 143 -0.89 24.58 1.20
CA ILE A 143 -1.11 23.16 1.40
C ILE A 143 -1.82 22.95 2.73
N SER A 144 -2.98 22.32 2.68
CA SER A 144 -3.71 21.86 3.86
C SER A 144 -3.53 20.35 4.03
N THR A 145 -3.40 19.89 5.26
CA THR A 145 -3.34 18.47 5.60
C THR A 145 -4.41 18.10 6.60
N ASP A 146 -4.95 16.91 6.48
CA ASP A 146 -5.80 16.30 7.50
C ASP A 146 -5.09 15.01 7.95
N MET A 147 -4.36 15.12 9.06
CA MET A 147 -3.52 14.04 9.55
C MET A 147 -4.34 12.86 10.10
N THR A 148 -5.57 13.10 10.53
CA THR A 148 -6.48 12.03 10.98
C THR A 148 -6.87 11.10 9.85
N ARG A 149 -6.97 11.61 8.61
CA ARG A 149 -7.29 10.85 7.40
C ARG A 149 -6.09 10.17 6.75
N CYS A 150 -4.89 10.52 7.17
CA CYS A 150 -3.66 9.98 6.59
C CYS A 150 -3.51 8.48 6.87
N ILE A 151 -3.26 7.68 5.81
CA ILE A 151 -3.01 6.23 5.89
C ILE A 151 -1.52 5.87 5.99
N LEU A 152 -0.65 6.85 6.19
CA LEU A 152 0.81 6.70 6.34
C LEU A 152 1.48 5.95 5.17
N CYS A 153 1.00 6.12 3.96
CA CYS A 153 1.56 5.45 2.77
C CYS A 153 2.91 6.02 2.30
N THR A 154 3.35 7.14 2.84
CA THR A 154 4.61 7.84 2.53
C THR A 154 4.80 8.31 1.08
N ARG A 155 3.81 8.18 0.19
CA ARG A 155 3.92 8.66 -1.22
C ARG A 155 4.30 10.14 -1.29
N CYS A 156 3.68 10.99 -0.49
CA CYS A 156 3.97 12.43 -0.48
C CYS A 156 5.37 12.77 0.05
N VAL A 157 5.86 12.03 1.04
CA VAL A 157 7.21 12.20 1.60
C VAL A 157 8.25 11.81 0.54
N ARG A 158 8.12 10.64 -0.05
CA ARG A 158 9.01 10.16 -1.11
C ARG A 158 8.97 11.05 -2.35
N PHE A 159 7.79 11.52 -2.77
CA PHE A 159 7.68 12.47 -3.86
C PHE A 159 8.47 13.77 -3.55
N GLY A 160 8.29 14.32 -2.35
CA GLY A 160 9.03 15.51 -1.91
C GLY A 160 10.54 15.31 -2.01
N THR A 161 11.03 14.21 -1.45
CA THR A 161 12.47 13.91 -1.39
C THR A 161 13.08 13.51 -2.75
N GLU A 162 12.41 12.58 -3.46
CA GLU A 162 12.98 11.91 -4.62
C GLU A 162 12.73 12.67 -5.93
N ILE A 163 11.58 13.33 -6.06
CA ILE A 163 11.15 13.99 -7.30
C ILE A 163 11.29 15.51 -7.19
N ALA A 164 10.76 16.11 -6.12
CA ALA A 164 10.78 17.56 -5.94
C ALA A 164 12.11 18.09 -5.34
N GLY A 165 12.97 17.20 -4.78
CA GLY A 165 14.22 17.58 -4.14
C GLY A 165 14.04 18.41 -2.86
N LEU A 166 12.88 18.28 -2.20
CA LEU A 166 12.49 18.99 -0.98
C LEU A 166 12.39 18.00 0.19
N PRO A 167 13.46 17.76 0.96
CA PRO A 167 13.45 16.80 2.06
C PRO A 167 12.78 17.33 3.34
N GLU A 168 12.13 18.48 3.29
CA GLU A 168 11.52 19.16 4.43
C GLU A 168 10.30 18.43 5.02
N ARG A 169 9.71 17.47 4.28
CA ARG A 169 8.64 16.62 4.75
C ARG A 169 9.21 15.25 5.12
N SER A 170 9.48 15.02 6.38
CA SER A 170 9.91 13.73 6.91
C SER A 170 8.74 12.93 7.48
N GLU A 171 8.95 11.64 7.74
CA GLU A 171 8.01 10.80 8.49
C GLU A 171 7.75 11.35 9.89
N GLU A 172 8.69 12.07 10.44
CA GLU A 172 8.60 12.71 11.76
C GLU A 172 7.50 13.77 11.78
N HIS A 173 7.28 14.49 10.70
CA HIS A 173 6.15 15.43 10.58
C HIS A 173 4.79 14.72 10.52
N THR A 174 4.77 13.41 10.24
CA THR A 174 3.56 12.57 10.30
C THR A 174 3.46 11.77 11.60
N SER A 175 4.55 11.59 12.36
CA SER A 175 4.65 10.75 13.57
C SER A 175 5.14 11.46 14.82
N GLU A 176 5.50 12.74 14.78
CA GLU A 176 6.12 13.48 15.88
C GLU A 176 5.30 13.58 17.18
N LEU A 177 4.04 13.19 17.15
CA LEU A 177 3.22 13.19 18.36
C LEU A 177 3.54 12.08 19.35
N GLN A 178 4.43 11.14 19.02
CA GLN A 178 4.84 10.11 19.96
C GLN A 178 6.09 10.48 20.78
N SER A 179 6.94 11.39 20.32
CA SER A 179 8.17 11.72 21.03
C SER A 179 8.00 12.77 22.15
N HIS A 180 6.98 13.60 22.10
CA HIS A 180 6.71 14.64 23.10
C HIS A 180 5.87 14.20 24.28
N LEU A 181 5.36 12.96 24.30
CA LEU A 181 4.58 12.39 25.42
C LEU A 181 5.42 11.54 26.40
N ASN A 182 6.74 11.49 26.22
CA ASN A 182 7.66 10.76 27.11
C ASN A 182 8.57 11.71 27.93
N LEU A 183 8.00 12.82 28.41
CA LEU A 183 8.61 13.65 29.47
C LEU A 183 7.69 13.71 30.68
#